data_d2fcfc7bbcf9081797d212d1086ef757
#
_entry.id   d2fcfc7bbcf9081797d212d1086ef757
#
_cell.length_a   1.000
_cell.length_b   1.000
_cell.length_c   1.000
_cell.angle_alpha   90.00
_cell.angle_beta   90.00
_cell.angle_gamma   90.00
#
_symmetry.space_group_name_H-M   'P 1'
#
loop_
_entity.id
_entity.type
_entity.pdbx_description
1 polymer ?
#
loop_
_entity_poly.entity_id
_entity_poly.type
_entity_poly.pdbx_seq_one_letter_code
_entity_poly.pdbx_strand_id
1 'polypeptide(L)'
;LQSNRVHVDRHLSNVALHYTPEGFIAAEIAPIVPVAKRTDTYINYSQADMFRREDAERMDGAEAKIINFGAGSDSYRCLNYALKSSITLEDEVNRDPEYRMLTEEGRTRFLTTKHLIDWETRVASLCQANANVASNFAAASAWTDYTNSNPLADIWTAQDRFRNINGYR
;
A
#
# COMPACT_ATOMS: atom_id res chain seq x y z
N LEU A 1 5.95 28.80 26.10
CA LEU A 1 5.32 27.63 25.49
C LEU A 1 5.94 26.40 26.11
N GLN A 2 5.31 25.85 27.18
CA GLN A 2 5.71 24.55 27.72
C GLN A 2 5.39 23.49 26.66
N SER A 3 6.43 22.85 26.10
CA SER A 3 6.27 21.64 25.31
C SER A 3 5.67 20.57 26.23
N ASN A 4 4.39 20.30 26.08
CA ASN A 4 3.73 19.19 26.73
C ASN A 4 4.41 17.91 26.20
N ARG A 5 5.44 17.43 26.90
CA ARG A 5 6.13 16.18 26.54
C ARG A 5 5.12 15.07 26.80
N VAL A 6 4.53 14.56 25.73
CA VAL A 6 3.72 13.36 25.78
C VAL A 6 4.60 12.25 26.34
N HIS A 7 4.21 11.69 27.48
CA HIS A 7 4.88 10.54 28.04
C HIS A 7 4.60 9.34 27.15
N VAL A 8 5.66 8.79 26.54
CA VAL A 8 5.56 7.58 25.73
C VAL A 8 5.89 6.40 26.64
N ASP A 9 4.91 5.53 26.83
CA ASP A 9 5.12 4.26 27.53
C ASP A 9 5.90 3.31 26.62
N ARG A 10 7.11 2.94 27.07
CA ARG A 10 8.02 2.06 26.31
C ARG A 10 7.49 0.64 26.21
N HIS A 11 6.80 0.17 27.25
CA HIS A 11 6.25 -1.19 27.27
C HIS A 11 5.13 -1.32 26.25
N LEU A 12 4.14 -0.44 26.28
CA LEU A 12 3.04 -0.43 25.33
C LEU A 12 3.52 -0.18 23.89
N SER A 13 4.55 0.66 23.71
CA SER A 13 5.18 0.86 22.40
C SER A 13 5.81 -0.43 21.86
N ASN A 14 6.50 -1.19 22.71
CA ASN A 14 7.07 -2.49 22.31
C ASN A 14 5.98 -3.50 21.98
N VAL A 15 4.89 -3.54 22.73
CA VAL A 15 3.72 -4.39 22.41
C VAL A 15 3.17 -4.05 21.04
N ALA A 16 2.98 -2.77 20.74
CA ALA A 16 2.46 -2.33 19.44
C ALA A 16 3.39 -2.68 18.28
N LEU A 17 4.72 -2.54 18.47
CA LEU A 17 5.72 -2.81 17.43
C LEU A 17 5.90 -4.31 17.14
N HIS A 18 5.77 -5.16 18.15
CA HIS A 18 5.96 -6.61 17.99
C HIS A 18 4.67 -7.36 17.71
N TYR A 19 3.52 -6.70 17.82
CA TYR A 19 2.24 -7.31 17.54
C TYR A 19 1.99 -7.37 16.03
N THR A 20 2.14 -8.54 15.46
CA THR A 20 1.91 -8.82 14.05
C THR A 20 0.80 -9.85 13.91
N PRO A 21 -0.47 -9.43 13.79
CA PRO A 21 -1.57 -10.35 13.54
C PRO A 21 -1.44 -10.96 12.14
N GLU A 22 -1.85 -12.23 12.02
CA GLU A 22 -1.85 -12.95 10.75
C GLU A 22 -2.96 -12.44 9.81
N GLY A 23 -2.76 -12.62 8.49
CA GLY A 23 -3.77 -12.37 7.46
C GLY A 23 -3.75 -10.97 6.83
N PHE A 24 -2.80 -10.11 7.17
CA PHE A 24 -2.63 -8.80 6.53
C PHE A 24 -1.57 -8.87 5.44
N ILE A 25 -1.93 -8.49 4.21
CA ILE A 25 -1.06 -8.53 3.01
C ILE A 25 -0.73 -7.14 2.45
N ALA A 26 -1.29 -6.07 3.02
CA ALA A 26 -1.08 -4.71 2.53
C ALA A 26 0.40 -4.30 2.44
N ALA A 27 1.23 -4.74 3.39
CA ALA A 27 2.68 -4.45 3.40
C ALA A 27 3.43 -5.15 2.27
N GLU A 28 2.96 -6.30 1.80
CA GLU A 28 3.56 -7.04 0.68
C GLU A 28 3.17 -6.39 -0.65
N ILE A 29 1.93 -5.92 -0.78
CA ILE A 29 1.42 -5.27 -2.00
C ILE A 29 1.96 -3.84 -2.12
N ALA A 30 1.94 -3.08 -1.02
CA ALA A 30 2.34 -1.68 -0.98
C ALA A 30 3.43 -1.47 0.10
N PRO A 31 4.71 -1.69 -0.24
CA PRO A 31 5.80 -1.55 0.71
C PRO A 31 5.93 -0.10 1.20
N ILE A 32 6.28 0.05 2.47
CA ILE A 32 6.45 1.36 3.11
C ILE A 32 7.76 1.99 2.64
N VAL A 33 7.69 3.20 2.07
CA VAL A 33 8.84 4.00 1.68
C VAL A 33 9.03 5.13 2.68
N PRO A 34 10.11 5.15 3.46
CA PRO A 34 10.36 6.25 4.40
C PRO A 34 10.72 7.54 3.64
N VAL A 35 10.07 8.63 3.99
CA VAL A 35 10.28 9.95 3.40
C VAL A 35 10.59 10.99 4.48
N ALA A 36 11.47 11.95 4.18
CA ALA A 36 11.89 12.97 5.13
C ALA A 36 10.87 14.11 5.28
N LYS A 37 10.12 14.40 4.22
CA LYS A 37 9.13 15.48 4.18
C LYS A 37 7.73 14.92 4.04
N ARG A 38 6.75 15.62 4.61
CA ARG A 38 5.34 15.24 4.51
C ARG A 38 4.76 15.41 3.10
N THR A 39 5.27 16.34 2.35
CA THR A 39 4.87 16.63 0.97
C THR A 39 6.12 16.99 0.19
N ASP A 40 6.33 16.33 -0.94
CA ASP A 40 7.44 16.63 -1.84
C ASP A 40 7.10 16.12 -3.25
N THR A 41 7.97 16.40 -4.20
CA THR A 41 7.90 15.90 -5.57
C THR A 41 8.98 14.85 -5.79
N TYR A 42 8.68 13.87 -6.61
CA TYR A 42 9.65 12.85 -7.05
C TYR A 42 9.69 12.77 -8.57
N ILE A 43 10.84 12.35 -9.08
CA ILE A 43 11.04 12.20 -10.52
C ILE A 43 10.40 10.89 -10.96
N ASN A 44 9.57 10.96 -12.01
CA ASN A 44 8.97 9.82 -12.65
C ASN A 44 9.54 9.66 -14.06
N TYR A 45 10.03 8.47 -14.41
CA TYR A 45 10.56 8.17 -15.72
C TYR A 45 9.51 7.44 -16.56
N SER A 46 9.34 7.89 -17.82
CA SER A 46 8.44 7.22 -18.75
C SER A 46 8.99 5.83 -19.12
N GLN A 47 8.20 4.79 -18.86
CA GLN A 47 8.55 3.44 -19.29
C GLN A 47 8.70 3.35 -20.82
N ALA A 48 7.89 4.08 -21.57
CA ALA A 48 7.96 4.13 -23.01
C ALA A 48 9.29 4.66 -23.52
N ASP A 49 9.85 5.69 -22.86
CA ASP A 49 11.16 6.25 -23.23
C ASP A 49 12.31 5.31 -22.87
N MET A 50 12.18 4.56 -21.75
CA MET A 50 13.23 3.61 -21.33
C MET A 50 13.32 2.37 -22.23
N PHE A 51 12.19 1.91 -22.78
CA PHE A 51 12.14 0.70 -23.63
C PHE A 51 12.04 0.99 -25.13
N ARG A 52 12.07 2.28 -25.54
CA ARG A 52 12.07 2.66 -26.94
C ARG A 52 13.39 2.24 -27.58
N ARG A 53 13.30 1.46 -28.68
CA ARG A 53 14.46 1.14 -29.49
C ARG A 53 14.92 2.38 -30.25
N GLU A 54 16.18 2.74 -30.08
CA GLU A 54 16.84 3.79 -30.86
C GLU A 54 17.78 3.14 -31.88
N ASP A 55 17.77 3.68 -33.10
CA ASP A 55 18.72 3.28 -34.14
C ASP A 55 20.08 3.92 -33.85
N ALA A 56 21.07 3.09 -33.58
CA ALA A 56 22.44 3.48 -33.24
C ALA A 56 23.42 3.40 -34.44
N GLU A 57 22.91 3.03 -35.63
CA GLU A 57 23.74 2.96 -36.83
C GLU A 57 24.26 4.36 -37.19
N ARG A 58 25.54 4.45 -37.47
CA ARG A 58 26.25 5.68 -37.79
C ARG A 58 27.24 5.44 -38.89
N MET A 59 27.29 6.36 -39.87
CA MET A 59 28.35 6.35 -40.88
C MET A 59 29.71 6.75 -40.32
N ASP A 60 30.79 6.24 -40.90
CA ASP A 60 32.13 6.60 -40.50
C ASP A 60 32.35 8.10 -40.64
N GLY A 61 32.83 8.74 -39.57
CA GLY A 61 33.08 10.18 -39.50
C GLY A 61 31.86 11.04 -39.19
N ALA A 62 30.61 10.49 -39.10
CA ALA A 62 29.44 11.23 -38.69
C ALA A 62 29.38 11.42 -37.18
N GLU A 63 28.69 12.45 -36.71
CA GLU A 63 28.46 12.69 -35.28
C GLU A 63 27.46 11.65 -34.70
N ALA A 64 27.67 11.23 -33.45
CA ALA A 64 26.78 10.32 -32.76
C ALA A 64 25.43 10.99 -32.44
N LYS A 65 24.33 10.23 -32.56
CA LYS A 65 22.99 10.69 -32.22
C LYS A 65 22.89 10.97 -30.72
N ILE A 66 22.42 12.16 -30.37
CA ILE A 66 22.14 12.53 -28.97
C ILE A 66 20.76 11.97 -28.62
N ILE A 67 20.71 11.17 -27.56
CA ILE A 67 19.47 10.61 -27.05
C ILE A 67 19.15 11.30 -25.72
N ASN A 68 17.96 11.86 -25.64
CA ASN A 68 17.44 12.47 -24.40
C ASN A 68 16.27 11.62 -23.90
N PHE A 69 16.16 11.45 -22.60
CA PHE A 69 15.00 10.83 -21.97
C PHE A 69 14.19 11.89 -21.23
N GLY A 70 12.86 11.78 -21.34
CA GLY A 70 11.94 12.66 -20.64
C GLY A 70 11.81 12.23 -19.17
N ALA A 71 12.01 13.18 -18.26
CA ALA A 71 11.69 12.98 -16.86
C ALA A 71 10.45 13.83 -16.52
N GLY A 72 9.41 13.17 -16.04
CA GLY A 72 8.25 13.81 -15.43
C GLY A 72 8.46 14.01 -13.93
N SER A 73 7.58 14.75 -13.29
CA SER A 73 7.56 14.87 -11.83
C SER A 73 6.15 14.64 -11.31
N ASP A 74 6.03 13.79 -10.28
CA ASP A 74 4.80 13.60 -9.54
C ASP A 74 5.00 14.04 -8.09
N SER A 75 3.90 14.34 -7.39
CA SER A 75 3.92 14.76 -6.01
C SER A 75 3.28 13.74 -5.09
N TYR A 76 3.80 13.63 -3.88
CA TYR A 76 3.20 12.83 -2.83
C TYR A 76 2.80 13.69 -1.63
N ARG A 77 1.82 13.22 -0.87
CA ARG A 77 1.36 13.84 0.37
C ARG A 77 1.06 12.75 1.40
N CYS A 78 1.79 12.78 2.52
CA CYS A 78 1.54 11.88 3.65
C CYS A 78 0.40 12.42 4.51
N LEU A 79 -0.60 11.58 4.74
CA LEU A 79 -1.71 11.85 5.66
C LEU A 79 -1.41 11.22 7.02
N ASN A 80 -1.85 11.87 8.09
CA ASN A 80 -1.71 11.33 9.45
C ASN A 80 -2.99 10.59 9.82
N TYR A 81 -2.82 9.39 10.34
CA TYR A 81 -3.90 8.56 10.87
C TYR A 81 -3.63 8.31 12.34
N ALA A 82 -4.61 8.52 13.19
CA ALA A 82 -4.50 8.31 14.62
C ALA A 82 -5.81 7.79 15.20
N LEU A 83 -5.72 6.82 16.08
CA LEU A 83 -6.81 6.31 16.87
C LEU A 83 -6.44 6.40 18.36
N LYS A 84 -7.42 6.62 19.21
CA LYS A 84 -7.23 6.60 20.65
C LYS A 84 -8.27 5.72 21.32
N SER A 85 -7.88 5.09 22.42
CA SER A 85 -8.80 4.42 23.34
C SER A 85 -8.60 5.05 24.73
N SER A 86 -9.69 5.34 25.43
CA SER A 86 -9.65 5.85 26.78
C SER A 86 -10.06 4.76 27.77
N ILE A 87 -9.40 4.72 28.92
CA ILE A 87 -9.80 3.94 30.08
C ILE A 87 -10.49 4.91 31.02
N THR A 88 -11.70 4.62 31.45
CA THR A 88 -12.39 5.48 32.42
C THR A 88 -11.76 5.28 33.78
N LEU A 89 -11.77 6.32 34.61
CA LEU A 89 -11.28 6.23 35.97
C LEU A 89 -12.04 5.18 36.79
N GLU A 90 -13.33 5.03 36.53
CA GLU A 90 -14.20 4.04 37.17
C GLU A 90 -13.76 2.60 36.80
N ASP A 91 -13.42 2.35 35.53
CA ASP A 91 -12.87 1.07 35.13
C ASP A 91 -11.50 0.79 35.76
N GLU A 92 -10.70 1.82 35.96
CA GLU A 92 -9.37 1.70 36.54
C GLU A 92 -9.44 1.41 38.05
N VAL A 93 -10.34 2.08 38.77
CA VAL A 93 -10.52 1.91 40.21
C VAL A 93 -11.17 0.57 40.54
N ASN A 94 -12.14 0.12 39.77
CA ASN A 94 -12.87 -1.13 39.99
C ASN A 94 -12.14 -2.38 39.49
N ARG A 95 -10.97 -2.23 38.89
CA ARG A 95 -10.20 -3.34 38.35
C ARG A 95 -9.13 -3.83 39.33
N ASP A 96 -9.01 -5.15 39.42
CA ASP A 96 -7.92 -5.75 40.19
C ASP A 96 -6.56 -5.37 39.58
N PRO A 97 -5.56 -5.04 40.47
CA PRO A 97 -4.24 -4.59 40.02
C PRO A 97 -3.54 -5.55 39.00
N GLU A 98 -3.78 -6.85 39.16
CA GLU A 98 -3.20 -7.89 38.30
C GLU A 98 -3.68 -7.80 36.85
N TYR A 99 -4.87 -7.27 36.59
CA TYR A 99 -5.47 -7.17 35.25
C TYR A 99 -5.24 -5.81 34.56
N ARG A 100 -4.66 -4.82 35.25
CA ARG A 100 -4.44 -3.49 34.67
C ARG A 100 -3.58 -3.56 33.41
N MET A 101 -2.40 -4.17 33.54
CA MET A 101 -1.44 -4.29 32.44
C MET A 101 -1.99 -5.10 31.25
N LEU A 102 -2.68 -6.20 31.53
CA LEU A 102 -3.31 -7.03 30.49
C LEU A 102 -4.37 -6.26 29.69
N THR A 103 -5.08 -5.33 30.32
CA THR A 103 -6.09 -4.53 29.63
C THR A 103 -5.48 -3.43 28.78
N GLU A 104 -4.42 -2.79 29.23
CA GLU A 104 -3.69 -1.78 28.47
C GLU A 104 -3.04 -2.40 27.25
N GLU A 105 -2.42 -3.56 27.40
CA GLU A 105 -1.89 -4.34 26.29
C GLU A 105 -2.99 -4.77 25.32
N GLY A 106 -4.11 -5.29 25.81
CA GLY A 106 -5.24 -5.70 25.00
C GLY A 106 -5.81 -4.54 24.18
N ARG A 107 -5.94 -3.36 24.79
CA ARG A 107 -6.36 -2.14 24.07
C ARG A 107 -5.34 -1.69 23.03
N THR A 108 -4.04 -1.78 23.35
CA THR A 108 -2.97 -1.47 22.40
C THR A 108 -3.02 -2.39 21.19
N ARG A 109 -3.15 -3.69 21.40
CA ARG A 109 -3.32 -4.68 20.33
C ARG A 109 -4.57 -4.41 19.50
N PHE A 110 -5.70 -4.07 20.14
CA PHE A 110 -6.94 -3.71 19.48
C PHE A 110 -6.77 -2.48 18.58
N LEU A 111 -6.13 -1.41 19.06
CA LEU A 111 -5.87 -0.21 18.27
C LEU A 111 -4.94 -0.50 17.09
N THR A 112 -3.90 -1.30 17.31
CA THR A 112 -2.98 -1.74 16.25
C THR A 112 -3.73 -2.52 15.17
N THR A 113 -4.58 -3.47 15.56
CA THR A 113 -5.42 -4.22 14.62
C THR A 113 -6.34 -3.29 13.81
N LYS A 114 -6.95 -2.28 14.45
CA LYS A 114 -7.80 -1.31 13.75
C LYS A 114 -7.03 -0.48 12.74
N HIS A 115 -5.80 -0.07 13.05
CA HIS A 115 -4.92 0.61 12.10
C HIS A 115 -4.53 -0.28 10.92
N LEU A 116 -4.24 -1.56 11.15
CA LEU A 116 -3.92 -2.51 10.10
C LEU A 116 -5.12 -2.77 9.18
N ILE A 117 -6.33 -2.92 9.74
CA ILE A 117 -7.56 -3.07 8.94
C ILE A 117 -7.79 -1.82 8.07
N ASP A 118 -7.63 -0.63 8.62
CA ASP A 118 -7.78 0.61 7.86
C ASP A 118 -6.74 0.71 6.72
N TRP A 119 -5.49 0.32 6.99
CA TRP A 119 -4.46 0.27 5.97
C TRP A 119 -4.78 -0.77 4.88
N GLU A 120 -5.16 -1.99 5.25
CA GLU A 120 -5.59 -3.04 4.33
C GLU A 120 -6.74 -2.57 3.43
N THR A 121 -7.74 -1.94 4.03
CA THR A 121 -8.90 -1.41 3.29
C THR A 121 -8.49 -0.34 2.28
N ARG A 122 -7.56 0.55 2.65
CA ARG A 122 -7.04 1.58 1.74
C ARG A 122 -6.26 0.98 0.58
N VAL A 123 -5.36 0.02 0.85
CA VAL A 123 -4.59 -0.66 -0.19
C VAL A 123 -5.53 -1.44 -1.12
N ALA A 124 -6.49 -2.19 -0.57
CA ALA A 124 -7.49 -2.88 -1.36
C ALA A 124 -8.30 -1.93 -2.25
N SER A 125 -8.71 -0.78 -1.73
CA SER A 125 -9.43 0.23 -2.49
C SER A 125 -8.60 0.80 -3.65
N LEU A 126 -7.30 1.02 -3.42
CA LEU A 126 -6.37 1.47 -4.48
C LEU A 126 -6.21 0.41 -5.58
N CYS A 127 -6.08 -0.87 -5.20
CA CYS A 127 -5.94 -1.97 -6.15
C CYS A 127 -7.22 -2.21 -6.97
N GLN A 128 -8.39 -1.97 -6.37
CA GLN A 128 -9.68 -2.17 -7.04
C GLN A 128 -10.15 -0.96 -7.86
N ALA A 129 -9.52 0.19 -7.69
CA ALA A 129 -9.91 1.39 -8.43
C ALA A 129 -9.48 1.30 -9.89
N ASN A 130 -10.46 1.29 -10.82
CA ASN A 130 -10.21 1.20 -12.26
C ASN A 130 -9.28 2.30 -12.78
N ALA A 131 -9.26 3.47 -12.14
CA ALA A 131 -8.37 4.57 -12.52
C ALA A 131 -6.89 4.28 -12.26
N ASN A 132 -6.58 3.38 -11.33
CA ASN A 132 -5.21 3.02 -10.95
C ASN A 132 -4.68 1.82 -11.74
N VAL A 133 -5.53 1.14 -12.49
CA VAL A 133 -5.17 -0.07 -13.24
C VAL A 133 -5.17 0.23 -14.73
N ALA A 134 -4.04 0.02 -15.40
CA ALA A 134 -3.87 0.31 -16.82
C ALA A 134 -4.84 -0.50 -17.72
N SER A 135 -5.27 -1.67 -17.27
CA SER A 135 -6.25 -2.50 -17.97
C SER A 135 -7.12 -3.23 -16.94
N ASN A 136 -8.41 -3.07 -17.05
CA ASN A 136 -9.38 -3.86 -16.29
C ASN A 136 -10.10 -4.86 -17.19
N PHE A 137 -10.62 -5.89 -16.59
CA PHE A 137 -11.36 -6.95 -17.26
C PHE A 137 -12.59 -7.29 -16.41
N ALA A 138 -13.75 -7.24 -17.05
CA ALA A 138 -14.98 -7.72 -16.45
C ALA A 138 -15.26 -9.15 -16.98
N ALA A 139 -15.77 -10.02 -16.11
CA ALA A 139 -16.25 -11.33 -16.51
C ALA A 139 -17.36 -11.20 -17.58
N ALA A 140 -17.39 -12.14 -18.51
CA ALA A 140 -18.36 -12.12 -19.61
C ALA A 140 -19.81 -12.23 -19.09
N SER A 141 -20.02 -12.96 -18.01
CA SER A 141 -21.29 -13.08 -17.28
C SER A 141 -21.01 -13.13 -15.78
N ALA A 142 -21.98 -12.70 -14.98
CA ALA A 142 -21.87 -12.79 -13.52
C ALA A 142 -21.69 -14.26 -13.08
N TRP A 143 -20.72 -14.55 -12.23
CA TRP A 143 -20.45 -15.92 -11.76
C TRP A 143 -21.56 -16.53 -10.90
N THR A 144 -22.55 -15.75 -10.55
CA THR A 144 -23.81 -16.20 -9.93
C THR A 144 -24.79 -16.80 -10.94
N ASP A 145 -24.59 -16.59 -12.24
CA ASP A 145 -25.38 -17.21 -13.31
C ASP A 145 -24.74 -18.56 -13.69
N TYR A 146 -25.17 -19.62 -13.05
CA TYR A 146 -24.64 -20.98 -13.27
C TYR A 146 -24.91 -21.56 -14.66
N THR A 147 -25.78 -20.93 -15.45
CA THR A 147 -26.13 -21.39 -16.79
C THR A 147 -25.22 -20.81 -17.86
N ASN A 148 -24.86 -19.52 -17.75
CA ASN A 148 -24.17 -18.79 -18.81
C ASN A 148 -22.74 -18.36 -18.42
N SER A 149 -22.34 -18.51 -17.13
CA SER A 149 -21.02 -18.15 -16.69
C SER A 149 -19.99 -19.27 -16.91
N ASN A 150 -18.79 -18.89 -17.26
CA ASN A 150 -17.64 -19.79 -17.32
C ASN A 150 -16.44 -19.18 -16.58
N PRO A 151 -16.37 -19.33 -15.25
CA PRO A 151 -15.30 -18.73 -14.44
C PRO A 151 -13.89 -19.17 -14.85
N LEU A 152 -13.73 -20.42 -15.33
CA LEU A 152 -12.42 -20.93 -15.77
C LEU A 152 -11.93 -20.19 -17.04
N ALA A 153 -12.82 -19.98 -18.01
CA ALA A 153 -12.49 -19.24 -19.23
C ALA A 153 -12.15 -17.77 -18.91
N ASP A 154 -12.87 -17.15 -17.98
CA ASP A 154 -12.60 -15.79 -17.53
C ASP A 154 -11.23 -15.68 -16.84
N ILE A 155 -10.86 -16.66 -15.99
CA ILE A 155 -9.55 -16.71 -15.33
C ILE A 155 -8.43 -16.89 -16.36
N TRP A 156 -8.58 -17.78 -17.34
CA TRP A 156 -7.59 -17.96 -18.40
C TRP A 156 -7.42 -16.71 -19.26
N THR A 157 -8.52 -16.06 -19.60
CA THR A 157 -8.49 -14.78 -20.34
C THR A 157 -7.76 -13.69 -19.54
N ALA A 158 -7.99 -13.63 -18.24
CA ALA A 158 -7.28 -12.69 -17.35
C ALA A 158 -5.78 -12.99 -17.29
N GLN A 159 -5.39 -14.28 -17.18
CA GLN A 159 -3.98 -14.69 -17.20
C GLN A 159 -3.28 -14.36 -18.54
N ASP A 160 -3.94 -14.59 -19.65
CA ASP A 160 -3.38 -14.27 -20.97
C ASP A 160 -3.21 -12.76 -21.16
N ARG A 161 -4.17 -11.95 -20.71
CA ARG A 161 -4.02 -10.49 -20.70
C ARG A 161 -2.86 -10.04 -19.83
N PHE A 162 -2.72 -10.60 -18.63
CA PHE A 162 -1.61 -10.30 -17.74
C PHE A 162 -0.25 -10.63 -18.36
N ARG A 163 -0.13 -11.80 -19.03
CA ARG A 163 1.08 -12.19 -19.75
C ARG A 163 1.40 -11.23 -20.90
N ASN A 164 0.39 -10.85 -21.67
CA ASN A 164 0.56 -9.95 -22.82
C ASN A 164 0.99 -8.54 -22.41
N ILE A 165 0.47 -8.02 -21.30
CA ILE A 165 0.81 -6.68 -20.78
C ILE A 165 2.23 -6.68 -20.20
N ASN A 166 2.61 -7.71 -19.44
CA ASN A 166 3.89 -7.77 -18.75
C ASN A 166 5.03 -8.40 -19.57
N GLY A 167 4.74 -8.89 -20.78
CA GLY A 167 5.74 -9.50 -21.66
C GLY A 167 6.31 -10.84 -21.16
N TYR A 168 5.69 -11.45 -20.15
CA TYR A 168 6.04 -12.80 -19.72
C TYR A 168 5.52 -13.81 -20.76
N ARG A 169 6.45 -14.44 -21.43
CA ARG A 169 6.20 -15.60 -22.31
C ARG A 169 6.39 -16.90 -21.53
#